data_41b9a39746bf327174875941445e3bca
#
_entry.id   41b9a39746bf327174875941445e3bca
#
_cell.length_a   1.000
_cell.length_b   1.000
_cell.length_c   1.000
_cell.angle_alpha   90.00
_cell.angle_beta   90.00
_cell.angle_gamma   90.00
#
_symmetry.space_group_name_H-M   'P 1'
#
loop_
_entity.id
_entity.type
_entity.pdbx_description
1 polymer ?
#
loop_
_entity_poly.entity_id
_entity_poly.type
_entity_poly.pdbx_seq_one_letter_code
_entity_poly.pdbx_strand_id
1 'polypeptide(L)'
;MTVKLVLPSLEYEQSYRDYIVELGDEERYPFQLDLEHNDFCALLERLDHFLNGVNIPSGYVPTSTFWLVDGHELVGVSSLRQYLNEAIAECGGHIGLGVRPSYRGLGLGNTLMAVTIQEARKIGIEEIHIHCHKSNEASGRMIVRNGGVLRSELKLGQHPETVQRYVLPAPNNSFKPKPLRGSA
;
A
#
# COMPACT_ATOMS: atom_id res chain seq x y z
N MET A 1 -1.58 9.83 -20.14
CA MET A 1 -1.92 8.77 -19.18
C MET A 1 -2.76 9.40 -18.08
N THR A 2 -4.00 8.94 -17.92
CA THR A 2 -4.93 9.46 -16.91
C THR A 2 -5.28 8.34 -15.94
N VAL A 3 -4.46 8.19 -14.91
CA VAL A 3 -4.64 7.11 -13.95
C VAL A 3 -5.65 7.47 -12.86
N LYS A 4 -6.40 6.47 -12.40
CA LYS A 4 -7.33 6.58 -11.26
C LYS A 4 -7.13 5.40 -10.30
N LEU A 5 -7.41 5.63 -9.02
CA LEU A 5 -7.46 4.59 -8.01
C LEU A 5 -8.87 4.02 -7.94
N VAL A 6 -8.99 2.70 -7.99
CA VAL A 6 -10.28 2.00 -7.93
C VAL A 6 -10.20 0.83 -6.95
N LEU A 7 -11.34 0.34 -6.52
CA LEU A 7 -11.42 -0.95 -5.83
C LEU A 7 -11.37 -2.11 -6.86
N PRO A 8 -10.89 -3.30 -6.46
CA PRO A 8 -10.90 -4.49 -7.30
C PRO A 8 -12.30 -4.79 -7.85
N SER A 9 -12.39 -5.10 -9.15
CA SER A 9 -13.65 -5.46 -9.80
C SER A 9 -13.45 -6.38 -11.01
N LEU A 10 -14.52 -7.05 -11.45
CA LEU A 10 -14.51 -7.93 -12.63
C LEU A 10 -14.12 -7.19 -13.91
N GLU A 11 -14.33 -5.88 -13.99
CA GLU A 11 -13.98 -5.05 -15.16
C GLU A 11 -12.51 -5.20 -15.55
N TYR A 12 -11.62 -5.44 -14.58
CA TYR A 12 -10.18 -5.50 -14.80
C TYR A 12 -9.60 -6.92 -14.78
N GLU A 13 -10.42 -7.97 -14.83
CA GLU A 13 -9.97 -9.36 -14.73
C GLU A 13 -8.87 -9.68 -15.74
N GLN A 14 -9.09 -9.38 -17.03
CA GLN A 14 -8.11 -9.70 -18.06
C GLN A 14 -6.79 -8.97 -17.81
N SER A 15 -6.85 -7.67 -17.50
CA SER A 15 -5.64 -6.89 -17.23
C SER A 15 -4.92 -7.32 -15.95
N TYR A 16 -5.66 -7.81 -14.93
CA TYR A 16 -5.05 -8.44 -13.75
C TYR A 16 -4.27 -9.71 -14.14
N ARG A 17 -4.87 -10.59 -14.95
CA ARG A 17 -4.21 -11.82 -15.42
C ARG A 17 -2.95 -11.50 -16.23
N ASP A 18 -3.02 -10.51 -17.10
CA ASP A 18 -1.87 -10.04 -17.89
C ASP A 18 -0.76 -9.49 -16.98
N TYR A 19 -1.12 -8.75 -15.92
CA TYR A 19 -0.18 -8.28 -14.91
C TYR A 19 0.53 -9.46 -14.21
N ILE A 20 -0.21 -10.48 -13.80
CA ILE A 20 0.36 -11.69 -13.18
C ILE A 20 1.31 -12.41 -14.14
N VAL A 21 0.96 -12.51 -15.43
CA VAL A 21 1.84 -13.10 -16.46
C VAL A 21 3.12 -12.29 -16.63
N GLU A 22 3.03 -10.95 -16.65
CA GLU A 22 4.21 -10.08 -16.78
C GLU A 22 5.14 -10.16 -15.56
N LEU A 23 4.62 -10.44 -14.36
CA LEU A 23 5.46 -10.64 -13.17
C LEU A 23 6.33 -11.89 -13.28
N GLY A 24 5.87 -12.92 -14.02
CA GLY A 24 6.61 -14.18 -14.16
C GLY A 24 7.02 -14.76 -12.81
N ASP A 25 8.32 -14.94 -12.60
CA ASP A 25 8.92 -15.50 -11.38
C ASP A 25 9.28 -14.42 -10.34
N GLU A 26 8.96 -13.13 -10.59
CA GLU A 26 9.19 -12.08 -9.60
C GLU A 26 8.32 -12.30 -8.34
N GLU A 27 8.83 -11.87 -7.19
CA GLU A 27 8.05 -11.84 -5.96
C GLU A 27 6.76 -11.02 -6.16
N ARG A 28 5.63 -11.62 -5.80
CA ARG A 28 4.32 -11.00 -5.93
C ARG A 28 4.04 -10.09 -4.73
N TYR A 29 4.29 -8.83 -4.90
CA TYR A 29 4.09 -7.83 -3.86
C TYR A 29 3.19 -6.69 -4.36
N PRO A 30 2.20 -6.25 -3.58
CA PRO A 30 1.81 -6.71 -2.26
C PRO A 30 1.18 -8.12 -2.27
N PHE A 31 1.05 -8.77 -1.10
CA PHE A 31 0.63 -10.18 -0.96
C PHE A 31 -0.69 -10.53 -1.68
N GLN A 32 -1.53 -9.55 -1.94
CA GLN A 32 -2.79 -9.75 -2.68
C GLN A 32 -2.57 -10.25 -4.10
N LEU A 33 -1.41 -9.96 -4.70
CA LEU A 33 -1.04 -10.48 -6.01
C LEU A 33 -0.63 -11.97 -5.98
N ASP A 34 -0.37 -12.51 -4.79
CA ASP A 34 -0.03 -13.92 -4.57
C ASP A 34 -1.24 -14.78 -4.14
N LEU A 35 -2.42 -14.18 -4.00
CA LEU A 35 -3.64 -14.92 -3.72
C LEU A 35 -4.05 -15.77 -4.91
N GLU A 36 -4.69 -16.93 -4.62
CA GLU A 36 -5.30 -17.78 -5.65
C GLU A 36 -6.29 -16.97 -6.49
N HIS A 37 -6.17 -17.05 -7.81
CA HIS A 37 -6.89 -16.20 -8.77
C HIS A 37 -7.42 -16.95 -10.00
N ASN A 38 -7.43 -18.31 -9.98
CA ASN A 38 -8.03 -19.10 -11.06
C ASN A 38 -9.54 -18.80 -11.14
N ASP A 39 -10.23 -18.78 -10.00
CA ASP A 39 -11.56 -18.21 -9.87
C ASP A 39 -11.47 -16.75 -9.45
N PHE A 40 -11.71 -15.85 -10.40
CA PHE A 40 -11.58 -14.42 -10.17
C PHE A 40 -12.67 -13.85 -9.25
N CYS A 41 -13.87 -14.44 -9.25
CA CYS A 41 -14.94 -14.07 -8.31
C CYS A 41 -14.53 -14.41 -6.87
N ALA A 42 -13.95 -15.59 -6.67
CA ALA A 42 -13.43 -15.99 -5.35
C ALA A 42 -12.27 -15.11 -4.90
N LEU A 43 -11.41 -14.65 -5.82
CA LEU A 43 -10.39 -13.65 -5.50
C LEU A 43 -11.02 -12.35 -4.99
N LEU A 44 -12.02 -11.80 -5.68
CA LEU A 44 -12.69 -10.57 -5.28
C LEU A 44 -13.37 -10.70 -3.91
N GLU A 45 -14.05 -11.84 -3.66
CA GLU A 45 -14.62 -12.17 -2.35
C GLU A 45 -13.54 -12.23 -1.27
N ARG A 46 -12.39 -12.83 -1.58
CA ARG A 46 -11.24 -12.89 -0.66
C ARG A 46 -10.70 -11.51 -0.32
N LEU A 47 -10.60 -10.62 -1.31
CA LEU A 47 -10.17 -9.24 -1.09
C LEU A 47 -11.18 -8.45 -0.25
N ASP A 48 -12.48 -8.69 -0.43
CA ASP A 48 -13.54 -8.12 0.41
C ASP A 48 -13.47 -8.66 1.86
N HIS A 49 -13.18 -9.93 2.05
CA HIS A 49 -12.91 -10.50 3.38
C HIS A 49 -11.75 -9.81 4.07
N PHE A 50 -10.65 -9.52 3.36
CA PHE A 50 -9.54 -8.74 3.91
C PHE A 50 -9.94 -7.31 4.26
N LEU A 51 -10.72 -6.64 3.41
CA LEU A 51 -11.22 -5.30 3.66
C LEU A 51 -12.01 -5.21 4.96
N ASN A 52 -12.88 -6.18 5.19
CA ASN A 52 -13.82 -6.21 6.33
C ASN A 52 -13.25 -6.94 7.56
N GLY A 53 -12.06 -7.55 7.46
CA GLY A 53 -11.47 -8.34 8.54
C GLY A 53 -12.22 -9.63 8.85
N VAL A 54 -12.96 -10.18 7.88
CA VAL A 54 -13.78 -11.38 8.03
C VAL A 54 -13.05 -12.59 7.42
N ASN A 55 -12.97 -13.70 8.17
CA ASN A 55 -12.32 -14.94 7.70
C ASN A 55 -10.87 -14.73 7.20
N ILE A 56 -10.14 -13.76 7.75
CA ILE A 56 -8.73 -13.55 7.44
C ILE A 56 -7.84 -14.47 8.30
N PRO A 57 -6.68 -14.91 7.80
CA PRO A 57 -5.77 -15.75 8.56
C PRO A 57 -5.26 -15.07 9.82
N SER A 58 -4.92 -15.87 10.84
CA SER A 58 -4.28 -15.36 12.05
C SER A 58 -2.99 -14.57 11.70
N GLY A 59 -2.78 -13.45 12.37
CA GLY A 59 -1.64 -12.57 12.14
C GLY A 59 -1.88 -11.49 11.07
N TYR A 60 -2.91 -11.64 10.25
CA TYR A 60 -3.33 -10.58 9.33
C TYR A 60 -4.23 -9.56 10.05
N VAL A 61 -4.35 -8.38 9.45
CA VAL A 61 -5.25 -7.31 9.89
C VAL A 61 -6.14 -6.89 8.73
N PRO A 62 -7.28 -6.24 8.99
CA PRO A 62 -8.11 -5.66 7.93
C PRO A 62 -7.27 -4.82 6.97
N THR A 63 -7.40 -5.11 5.68
CA THR A 63 -6.53 -4.54 4.65
C THR A 63 -7.33 -4.20 3.41
N SER A 64 -7.33 -2.91 3.03
CA SER A 64 -7.90 -2.44 1.77
C SER A 64 -6.94 -2.74 0.63
N THR A 65 -7.47 -3.22 -0.49
CA THR A 65 -6.73 -3.38 -1.74
C THR A 65 -7.20 -2.33 -2.73
N PHE A 66 -6.27 -1.61 -3.34
CA PHE A 66 -6.56 -0.62 -4.37
C PHE A 66 -5.80 -0.96 -5.64
N TRP A 67 -6.45 -0.69 -6.76
CA TRP A 67 -5.88 -0.81 -8.09
C TRP A 67 -5.71 0.56 -8.73
N LEU A 68 -4.51 0.82 -9.25
CA LEU A 68 -4.24 1.97 -10.11
C LEU A 68 -4.47 1.54 -11.55
N VAL A 69 -5.36 2.23 -12.25
CA VAL A 69 -5.72 1.86 -13.63
C VAL A 69 -5.56 3.05 -14.57
N ASP A 70 -5.16 2.77 -15.82
CA ASP A 70 -5.15 3.70 -16.96
C ASP A 70 -6.11 3.16 -18.03
N GLY A 71 -7.28 3.76 -18.15
CA GLY A 71 -8.37 3.17 -18.93
C GLY A 71 -8.80 1.83 -18.36
N HIS A 72 -8.66 0.76 -19.15
CA HIS A 72 -8.94 -0.62 -18.74
C HIS A 72 -7.69 -1.39 -18.27
N GLU A 73 -6.53 -0.76 -18.28
CA GLU A 73 -5.27 -1.40 -17.89
C GLU A 73 -4.99 -1.23 -16.40
N LEU A 74 -4.82 -2.35 -15.69
CA LEU A 74 -4.31 -2.39 -14.33
C LEU A 74 -2.80 -2.18 -14.35
N VAL A 75 -2.34 -1.04 -13.84
CA VAL A 75 -0.93 -0.61 -13.91
C VAL A 75 -0.20 -0.70 -12.57
N GLY A 76 -0.95 -0.87 -11.48
CA GLY A 76 -0.36 -1.04 -10.14
C GLY A 76 -1.39 -1.47 -9.11
N VAL A 77 -0.89 -2.10 -8.05
CA VAL A 77 -1.68 -2.57 -6.91
C VAL A 77 -1.08 -2.02 -5.63
N SER A 78 -1.92 -1.52 -4.72
CA SER A 78 -1.50 -1.20 -3.36
C SER A 78 -2.40 -1.87 -2.33
N SER A 79 -1.80 -2.15 -1.18
CA SER A 79 -2.48 -2.62 0.01
C SER A 79 -2.35 -1.58 1.13
N LEU A 80 -3.44 -1.35 1.86
CA LEU A 80 -3.49 -0.45 3.00
C LEU A 80 -4.03 -1.21 4.21
N ARG A 81 -3.18 -1.52 5.16
CA ARG A 81 -3.55 -2.10 6.45
C ARG A 81 -4.18 -1.02 7.31
N GLN A 82 -5.37 -1.29 7.85
CA GLN A 82 -6.14 -0.29 8.60
C GLN A 82 -5.52 0.01 9.98
N TYR A 83 -4.75 -0.92 10.52
CA TYR A 83 -3.94 -0.77 11.73
C TYR A 83 -2.76 -1.75 11.69
N LEU A 84 -1.84 -1.63 12.66
CA LEU A 84 -0.70 -2.52 12.80
C LEU A 84 -0.83 -3.34 14.07
N ASN A 85 -0.62 -4.66 13.96
CA ASN A 85 -0.28 -5.49 15.11
C ASN A 85 1.24 -5.47 15.34
N GLU A 86 1.74 -6.09 16.41
CA GLU A 86 3.16 -6.07 16.77
C GLU A 86 4.07 -6.55 15.64
N ALA A 87 3.74 -7.68 15.00
CA ALA A 87 4.54 -8.26 13.93
C ALA A 87 4.57 -7.35 12.68
N ILE A 88 3.44 -6.76 12.30
CA ILE A 88 3.35 -5.87 11.14
C ILE A 88 4.00 -4.50 11.44
N ALA A 89 3.94 -4.04 12.68
CA ALA A 89 4.64 -2.82 13.12
C ALA A 89 6.16 -3.02 13.09
N GLU A 90 6.62 -4.24 13.34
CA GLU A 90 8.04 -4.58 13.25
C GLU A 90 8.48 -4.68 11.79
N CYS A 91 7.74 -5.41 10.95
CA CYS A 91 8.05 -5.61 9.53
C CYS A 91 6.77 -5.63 8.69
N GLY A 92 6.60 -4.64 7.80
CA GLY A 92 5.45 -4.53 6.90
C GLY A 92 4.89 -3.12 6.79
N GLY A 93 4.54 -2.49 7.91
CA GLY A 93 3.93 -1.16 7.93
C GLY A 93 2.50 -1.15 7.37
N HIS A 94 1.95 0.05 7.17
CA HIS A 94 0.58 0.22 6.66
C HIS A 94 0.45 -0.03 5.17
N ILE A 95 1.43 0.40 4.36
CA ILE A 95 1.31 0.43 2.89
C ILE A 95 2.32 -0.50 2.24
N GLY A 96 1.83 -1.38 1.36
CA GLY A 96 2.61 -2.12 0.39
C GLY A 96 2.10 -1.81 -1.01
N LEU A 97 2.99 -1.78 -2.02
CA LEU A 97 2.57 -1.56 -3.40
C LEU A 97 3.50 -2.22 -4.42
N GLY A 98 2.95 -2.54 -5.58
CA GLY A 98 3.66 -3.01 -6.76
C GLY A 98 3.19 -2.28 -8.01
N VAL A 99 4.08 -2.15 -8.99
CA VAL A 99 3.78 -1.58 -10.31
C VAL A 99 4.04 -2.65 -11.37
N ARG A 100 3.08 -2.82 -12.26
CA ARG A 100 3.16 -3.76 -13.39
C ARG A 100 4.46 -3.53 -14.17
N PRO A 101 5.22 -4.59 -14.51
CA PRO A 101 6.56 -4.47 -15.10
C PRO A 101 6.65 -3.49 -16.27
N SER A 102 5.76 -3.61 -17.26
CA SER A 102 5.71 -2.74 -18.45
C SER A 102 5.41 -1.25 -18.15
N TYR A 103 4.93 -0.95 -16.95
CA TYR A 103 4.60 0.42 -16.50
C TYR A 103 5.61 1.00 -15.50
N ARG A 104 6.70 0.28 -15.21
CA ARG A 104 7.76 0.78 -14.32
C ARG A 104 8.57 1.89 -15.00
N GLY A 105 9.20 2.74 -14.19
CA GLY A 105 9.98 3.87 -14.69
C GLY A 105 9.15 5.09 -15.12
N LEU A 106 7.83 5.00 -15.19
CA LEU A 106 6.91 6.06 -15.59
C LEU A 106 6.41 6.94 -14.43
N GLY A 107 6.95 6.77 -13.24
CA GLY A 107 6.54 7.54 -12.05
C GLY A 107 5.26 7.03 -11.36
N LEU A 108 4.61 5.97 -11.87
CA LEU A 108 3.35 5.47 -11.37
C LEU A 108 3.41 4.96 -9.92
N GLY A 109 4.54 4.39 -9.50
CA GLY A 109 4.73 4.00 -8.10
C GLY A 109 4.61 5.18 -7.15
N ASN A 110 5.17 6.33 -7.54
CA ASN A 110 5.06 7.56 -6.74
C ASN A 110 3.61 8.07 -6.68
N THR A 111 2.89 8.02 -7.79
CA THR A 111 1.46 8.38 -7.86
C THR A 111 0.64 7.42 -6.97
N LEU A 112 0.85 6.12 -7.11
CA LEU A 112 0.14 5.10 -6.33
C LEU A 112 0.39 5.26 -4.83
N MET A 113 1.64 5.51 -4.42
CA MET A 113 1.98 5.80 -3.02
C MET A 113 1.21 7.03 -2.52
N ALA A 114 1.24 8.14 -3.27
CA ALA A 114 0.60 9.39 -2.88
C ALA A 114 -0.92 9.22 -2.67
N VAL A 115 -1.61 8.55 -3.61
CA VAL A 115 -3.07 8.35 -3.48
C VAL A 115 -3.40 7.34 -2.39
N THR A 116 -2.58 6.31 -2.15
CA THR A 116 -2.78 5.37 -1.03
C THR A 116 -2.58 6.04 0.33
N ILE A 117 -1.62 6.97 0.45
CA ILE A 117 -1.45 7.82 1.64
C ILE A 117 -2.71 8.66 1.89
N GLN A 118 -3.32 9.21 0.84
CA GLN A 118 -4.58 9.96 1.00
C GLN A 118 -5.70 9.06 1.53
N GLU A 119 -5.84 7.82 1.03
CA GLU A 119 -6.82 6.87 1.56
C GLU A 119 -6.53 6.52 3.03
N ALA A 120 -5.25 6.33 3.41
CA ALA A 120 -4.87 6.11 4.80
C ALA A 120 -5.29 7.27 5.71
N ARG A 121 -5.12 8.52 5.25
CA ARG A 121 -5.55 9.71 5.99
C ARG A 121 -7.08 9.80 6.12
N LYS A 122 -7.84 9.43 5.10
CA LYS A 122 -9.32 9.41 5.13
C LYS A 122 -9.86 8.47 6.20
N ILE A 123 -9.20 7.35 6.46
CA ILE A 123 -9.59 6.39 7.51
C ILE A 123 -8.97 6.73 8.88
N GLY A 124 -8.32 7.89 9.03
CA GLY A 124 -7.85 8.41 10.31
C GLY A 124 -6.47 7.94 10.76
N ILE A 125 -5.66 7.32 9.89
CA ILE A 125 -4.30 6.94 10.25
C ILE A 125 -3.44 8.21 10.31
N GLU A 126 -3.10 8.64 11.52
CA GLU A 126 -2.32 9.87 11.73
C GLU A 126 -0.82 9.67 11.49
N GLU A 127 -0.26 8.53 11.88
CA GLU A 127 1.13 8.19 11.64
C GLU A 127 1.22 6.97 10.73
N ILE A 128 1.67 7.17 9.49
CA ILE A 128 1.72 6.09 8.50
C ILE A 128 3.12 5.50 8.46
N HIS A 129 3.21 4.21 8.79
CA HIS A 129 4.45 3.44 8.70
C HIS A 129 4.55 2.77 7.33
N ILE A 130 5.69 2.92 6.66
CA ILE A 130 5.99 2.28 5.37
C ILE A 130 7.38 1.66 5.47
N HIS A 131 7.48 0.38 5.15
CA HIS A 131 8.72 -0.36 5.26
C HIS A 131 9.18 -0.86 3.89
N CYS A 132 10.48 -0.95 3.68
CA CYS A 132 11.06 -1.59 2.50
C CYS A 132 12.42 -2.23 2.85
N HIS A 133 12.85 -3.18 2.04
CA HIS A 133 14.22 -3.67 2.13
C HIS A 133 15.21 -2.56 1.77
N LYS A 134 16.33 -2.50 2.50
CA LYS A 134 17.40 -1.51 2.25
C LYS A 134 17.97 -1.62 0.85
N SER A 135 18.02 -2.83 0.30
CA SER A 135 18.42 -3.11 -1.08
C SER A 135 17.44 -2.54 -2.12
N ASN A 136 16.17 -2.30 -1.74
CA ASN A 136 15.16 -1.72 -2.62
C ASN A 136 15.21 -0.18 -2.59
N GLU A 137 16.28 0.38 -3.17
CA GLU A 137 16.49 1.82 -3.23
C GLU A 137 15.35 2.58 -3.93
N ALA A 138 14.70 1.94 -4.91
CA ALA A 138 13.58 2.57 -5.63
C ALA A 138 12.41 2.85 -4.68
N SER A 139 12.05 1.87 -3.84
CA SER A 139 11.04 2.04 -2.79
C SER A 139 11.45 3.08 -1.75
N GLY A 140 12.70 3.04 -1.27
CA GLY A 140 13.21 4.03 -0.32
C GLY A 140 13.10 5.47 -0.87
N ARG A 141 13.55 5.70 -2.10
CA ARG A 141 13.42 7.02 -2.76
C ARG A 141 11.96 7.46 -2.93
N MET A 142 11.07 6.53 -3.29
CA MET A 142 9.64 6.81 -3.43
C MET A 142 9.00 7.19 -2.09
N ILE A 143 9.31 6.47 -1.02
CA ILE A 143 8.80 6.76 0.33
C ILE A 143 9.25 8.16 0.78
N VAL A 144 10.54 8.48 0.61
CA VAL A 144 11.08 9.81 0.97
C VAL A 144 10.43 10.93 0.16
N ARG A 145 10.21 10.73 -1.15
CA ARG A 145 9.51 11.71 -2.02
C ARG A 145 8.09 11.99 -1.55
N ASN A 146 7.44 11.02 -0.91
CA ASN A 146 6.09 11.15 -0.34
C ASN A 146 6.10 11.63 1.14
N GLY A 147 7.24 12.12 1.64
CA GLY A 147 7.35 12.69 2.98
C GLY A 147 7.70 11.68 4.08
N GLY A 148 8.07 10.45 3.72
CA GLY A 148 8.54 9.47 4.68
C GLY A 148 9.92 9.82 5.24
N VAL A 149 10.06 9.70 6.55
CA VAL A 149 11.31 9.92 7.29
C VAL A 149 11.81 8.58 7.83
N LEU A 150 13.04 8.21 7.51
CA LEU A 150 13.66 7.00 8.04
C LEU A 150 13.77 7.10 9.56
N ARG A 151 13.18 6.17 10.28
CA ARG A 151 13.19 6.11 11.75
C ARG A 151 14.15 5.07 12.29
N SER A 152 14.23 3.91 11.64
CA SER A 152 15.11 2.83 12.08
C SER A 152 15.40 1.84 10.97
N GLU A 153 16.44 1.07 11.17
CA GLU A 153 16.78 -0.11 10.38
C GLU A 153 16.75 -1.35 11.29
N LEU A 154 16.18 -2.43 10.80
CA LEU A 154 16.03 -3.69 11.53
C LEU A 154 16.57 -4.85 10.72
N LYS A 155 17.37 -5.70 11.36
CA LYS A 155 17.75 -7.01 10.82
C LYS A 155 16.80 -8.06 11.39
N LEU A 156 16.09 -8.75 10.53
CA LEU A 156 15.12 -9.77 10.92
C LEU A 156 15.83 -11.12 11.14
N GLY A 157 16.16 -11.43 12.39
CA GLY A 157 16.78 -12.69 12.76
C GLY A 157 18.05 -12.99 11.95
N GLN A 158 18.08 -14.17 11.31
CA GLN A 158 19.18 -14.59 10.42
C GLN A 158 19.00 -14.16 8.97
N HIS A 159 17.95 -13.36 8.66
CA HIS A 159 17.73 -12.90 7.30
C HIS A 159 18.84 -11.93 6.88
N PRO A 160 19.44 -12.10 5.69
CA PRO A 160 20.58 -11.27 5.27
C PRO A 160 20.18 -9.81 5.01
N GLU A 161 18.91 -9.53 4.79
CA GLU A 161 18.42 -8.21 4.42
C GLU A 161 18.02 -7.37 5.62
N THR A 162 18.32 -6.07 5.51
CA THR A 162 17.92 -5.04 6.47
C THR A 162 16.63 -4.40 5.99
N VAL A 163 15.64 -4.30 6.87
CA VAL A 163 14.40 -3.56 6.63
C VAL A 163 14.57 -2.12 7.11
N GLN A 164 14.27 -1.17 6.25
CA GLN A 164 14.18 0.25 6.57
C GLN A 164 12.73 0.60 6.92
N ARG A 165 12.54 1.21 8.08
CA ARG A 165 11.23 1.64 8.59
C ARG A 165 11.11 3.15 8.50
N TYR A 166 10.21 3.60 7.65
CA TYR A 166 9.89 5.01 7.45
C TYR A 166 8.56 5.36 8.11
N VAL A 167 8.45 6.59 8.53
CA VAL A 167 7.22 7.14 9.12
C VAL A 167 6.85 8.43 8.41
N LEU A 168 5.61 8.53 7.98
CA LEU A 168 4.99 9.80 7.60
C LEU A 168 4.23 10.35 8.81
N PRO A 169 4.67 11.47 9.40
CA PRO A 169 4.00 12.06 10.55
C PRO A 169 2.60 12.55 10.19
N ALA A 170 1.79 12.78 11.22
CA ALA A 170 0.52 13.47 11.03
C ALA A 170 0.71 14.79 10.26
N PRO A 171 -0.21 15.18 9.38
CA PRO A 171 -0.16 16.49 8.78
C PRO A 171 -0.16 17.53 9.89
N ASN A 172 0.78 18.49 9.84
CA ASN A 172 0.86 19.57 10.82
C ASN A 172 -0.46 20.34 10.81
N ASN A 173 -1.33 20.06 11.76
CA ASN A 173 -2.54 20.82 12.02
C ASN A 173 -2.17 22.13 12.75
N SER A 174 -1.34 22.99 12.12
CA SER A 174 -0.97 24.31 12.65
C SER A 174 -2.04 25.38 12.44
N PHE A 175 -3.32 25.01 12.34
CA PHE A 175 -4.43 25.96 12.36
C PHE A 175 -5.60 25.40 13.18
N LYS A 176 -5.47 25.37 14.52
CA LYS A 176 -6.66 25.50 15.38
C LYS A 176 -6.96 26.99 15.45
N PRO A 177 -8.07 27.49 14.88
CA PRO A 177 -8.47 28.87 15.11
C PRO A 177 -8.68 29.04 16.61
N LYS A 178 -7.99 30.02 17.18
CA LYS A 178 -8.16 30.43 18.59
C LYS A 178 -9.64 30.80 18.80
N PRO A 179 -10.33 30.25 19.79
CA PRO A 179 -11.70 30.68 20.06
C PRO A 179 -11.70 32.19 20.32
N LEU A 180 -12.54 32.91 19.55
CA LEU A 180 -12.81 34.33 19.82
C LEU A 180 -13.29 34.46 21.26
N ARG A 181 -12.49 35.11 22.11
CA ARG A 181 -12.95 35.51 23.45
C ARG A 181 -14.11 36.46 23.26
N GLY A 182 -15.30 36.02 23.65
CA GLY A 182 -16.44 36.91 23.79
C GLY A 182 -16.11 38.04 24.75
N SER A 183 -16.20 39.27 24.29
CA SER A 183 -16.22 40.44 25.14
C SER A 183 -17.56 40.49 25.87
N ALA A 184 -17.48 40.52 27.18
CA ALA A 184 -18.60 40.84 28.08
C ALA A 184 -19.06 42.30 27.90
#